data_85a7c5b8b21700ed7d297bd3746d7795
#
_entry.id   85a7c5b8b21700ed7d297bd3746d7795
#
_cell.length_a   1.000
_cell.length_b   1.000
_cell.length_c   1.000
_cell.angle_alpha   90.00
_cell.angle_beta   90.00
_cell.angle_gamma   90.00
#
_symmetry.space_group_name_H-M   'P 1'
#
loop_
_entity.id
_entity.type
_entity.pdbx_description
1 polymer ?
#
loop_
_entity_poly.entity_id
_entity_poly.type
_entity_poly.pdbx_seq_one_letter_code
_entity_poly.pdbx_strand_id
1 'polypeptide(L)'
;MKKHSIKLTALVLALVLTAALALTGCGSKSDDSDGATTIQIAVPNDTTNEARALLLLQDNGIIKLADGAGITATKNDIVENPYNVEIVETEAAQIPNILQDVDYAVINSNYAINAGLNPVADSLVIEGSASAYANILAVKEGNESSPKVLALIAALESQQVVDYINEKYDGSVVSTVDTPTDGFDATVDYDALAGETISIAASPTPHAEILEVVKEILAEKNITLDIQVYNDYVVPNTVVEDGTVDANYFQHKPHIVSVAAIHVEPMGLYGGKQTTLDALSAK
;
A
#
# COMPACT_ATOMS: atom_id res chain seq x y z
N MET A 1 -63.22 43.90 16.28
CA MET A 1 -62.27 42.74 16.28
C MET A 1 -60.99 42.96 15.49
N LYS A 2 -60.84 43.96 14.57
CA LYS A 2 -59.59 44.14 13.77
C LYS A 2 -58.41 44.84 14.48
N LYS A 3 -58.69 45.67 15.52
CA LYS A 3 -57.61 46.44 16.21
C LYS A 3 -56.73 45.64 17.21
N HIS A 4 -57.25 44.54 17.74
CA HIS A 4 -56.46 43.69 18.66
C HIS A 4 -55.48 42.72 17.93
N SER A 5 -55.83 42.29 16.73
CA SER A 5 -54.99 41.41 15.89
C SER A 5 -53.72 42.13 15.44
N ILE A 6 -53.77 43.41 15.10
CA ILE A 6 -52.62 44.19 14.62
C ILE A 6 -51.59 44.43 15.76
N LYS A 7 -52.09 44.63 17.01
CA LYS A 7 -51.20 44.82 18.17
C LYS A 7 -50.47 43.51 18.59
N LEU A 8 -51.14 42.36 18.46
CA LEU A 8 -50.58 41.07 18.78
C LEU A 8 -49.52 40.67 17.75
N THR A 9 -49.74 40.92 16.45
CA THR A 9 -48.80 40.68 15.39
C THR A 9 -47.53 41.54 15.49
N ALA A 10 -47.71 42.83 15.85
CA ALA A 10 -46.57 43.73 16.07
C ALA A 10 -45.75 43.33 17.32
N LEU A 11 -46.39 42.83 18.37
CA LEU A 11 -45.70 42.36 19.57
C LEU A 11 -44.89 41.08 19.33
N VAL A 12 -45.43 40.14 18.54
CA VAL A 12 -44.73 38.90 18.16
C VAL A 12 -43.54 39.19 17.22
N LEU A 13 -43.70 40.17 16.29
CA LEU A 13 -42.61 40.57 15.41
C LEU A 13 -41.48 41.28 16.17
N ALA A 14 -41.81 42.08 17.18
CA ALA A 14 -40.81 42.73 18.05
C ALA A 14 -40.05 41.71 18.93
N LEU A 15 -40.72 40.68 19.44
CA LEU A 15 -40.09 39.62 20.21
C LEU A 15 -39.14 38.74 19.37
N VAL A 16 -39.49 38.48 18.10
CA VAL A 16 -38.64 37.71 17.18
C VAL A 16 -37.40 38.50 16.76
N LEU A 17 -37.53 39.83 16.57
CA LEU A 17 -36.37 40.68 16.27
C LEU A 17 -35.42 40.84 17.46
N THR A 18 -35.91 40.86 18.70
CA THR A 18 -35.05 40.94 19.89
C THR A 18 -34.36 39.60 20.17
N ALA A 19 -34.97 38.47 19.87
CA ALA A 19 -34.33 37.15 19.96
C ALA A 19 -33.22 36.97 18.92
N ALA A 20 -33.33 37.55 17.72
CA ALA A 20 -32.31 37.50 16.69
C ALA A 20 -31.05 38.34 17.01
N LEU A 21 -31.17 39.38 17.83
CA LEU A 21 -30.06 40.23 18.25
C LEU A 21 -29.31 39.68 19.48
N ALA A 22 -29.89 38.73 20.22
CA ALA A 22 -29.23 38.09 21.36
C ALA A 22 -28.33 36.91 21.00
N LEU A 23 -28.34 36.46 19.73
CA LEU A 23 -27.50 35.35 19.24
C LEU A 23 -26.19 35.80 18.57
N THR A 24 -25.91 37.10 18.50
CA THR A 24 -24.68 37.64 17.93
C THR A 24 -23.63 38.04 18.98
N GLY A 25 -23.82 37.60 20.23
CA GLY A 25 -22.97 37.99 21.36
C GLY A 25 -22.19 36.88 22.04
N CYS A 26 -21.93 35.75 21.37
CA CYS A 26 -20.83 34.84 21.74
C CYS A 26 -19.61 35.22 20.91
N GLY A 27 -18.87 36.22 21.37
CA GLY A 27 -17.50 36.40 21.01
C GLY A 27 -16.75 35.14 21.50
N SER A 28 -16.55 34.18 20.61
CA SER A 28 -15.47 33.22 20.76
C SER A 28 -14.22 34.07 20.90
N LYS A 29 -13.61 34.06 22.10
CA LYS A 29 -12.19 34.34 22.18
C LYS A 29 -11.57 33.39 21.14
N SER A 30 -11.06 33.93 20.05
CA SER A 30 -9.99 33.30 19.33
C SER A 30 -8.89 33.14 20.39
N ASP A 31 -8.75 31.94 20.95
CA ASP A 31 -7.46 31.51 21.41
C ASP A 31 -6.58 31.66 20.16
N ASP A 32 -5.70 32.65 20.17
CA ASP A 32 -4.48 32.65 19.35
C ASP A 32 -3.61 31.48 19.85
N SER A 33 -4.05 30.24 19.60
CA SER A 33 -3.12 29.15 19.39
C SER A 33 -2.47 29.47 18.06
N ASP A 34 -1.19 29.72 18.04
CA ASP A 34 -0.33 29.75 16.85
C ASP A 34 -0.85 28.68 15.90
N GLY A 35 -1.51 29.08 14.82
CA GLY A 35 -2.16 28.18 13.90
C GLY A 35 -1.16 27.46 13.03
N ALA A 36 -0.34 26.60 13.62
CA ALA A 36 0.43 25.63 12.85
C ALA A 36 -0.60 24.72 12.17
N THR A 37 -0.76 24.92 10.86
CA THR A 37 -1.62 24.07 10.03
C THR A 37 -1.16 22.63 10.20
N THR A 38 -2.03 21.75 10.64
CA THR A 38 -1.74 20.32 10.75
C THR A 38 -1.66 19.74 9.35
N ILE A 39 -0.60 19.01 9.06
CA ILE A 39 -0.37 18.33 7.77
C ILE A 39 -0.78 16.87 7.93
N GLN A 40 -1.79 16.44 7.21
CA GLN A 40 -2.28 15.07 7.23
C GLN A 40 -1.52 14.20 6.25
N ILE A 41 -0.92 13.11 6.74
CA ILE A 41 -0.26 12.10 5.92
C ILE A 41 -0.93 10.75 6.16
N ALA A 42 -1.59 10.20 5.13
CA ALA A 42 -2.15 8.87 5.17
C ALA A 42 -1.03 7.81 5.03
N VAL A 43 -1.09 6.77 5.85
CA VAL A 43 -0.16 5.64 5.82
C VAL A 43 -0.93 4.32 5.98
N PRO A 44 -0.40 3.17 5.49
CA PRO A 44 -1.00 1.87 5.74
C PRO A 44 -1.12 1.57 7.25
N ASN A 45 -2.18 0.87 7.64
CA ASN A 45 -2.46 0.53 9.04
C ASN A 45 -2.01 -0.89 9.44
N ASP A 46 -1.41 -1.65 8.52
CA ASP A 46 -0.79 -2.92 8.85
C ASP A 46 0.63 -2.72 9.38
N THR A 47 1.03 -3.54 10.36
CA THR A 47 2.29 -3.37 11.11
C THR A 47 3.52 -3.22 10.22
N THR A 48 3.62 -3.98 9.13
CA THR A 48 4.80 -3.97 8.25
C THR A 48 4.85 -2.69 7.42
N ASN A 49 3.73 -2.32 6.78
CA ASN A 49 3.71 -1.18 5.88
C ASN A 49 3.58 0.15 6.63
N GLU A 50 2.95 0.21 7.83
CA GLU A 50 3.01 1.39 8.70
C GLU A 50 4.46 1.71 9.05
N ALA A 51 5.21 0.73 9.61
CA ALA A 51 6.61 0.92 9.96
C ALA A 51 7.45 1.37 8.77
N ARG A 52 7.25 0.77 7.60
CA ARG A 52 7.93 1.11 6.35
C ARG A 52 7.62 2.55 5.91
N ALA A 53 6.36 2.97 5.98
CA ALA A 53 5.95 4.33 5.67
C ALA A 53 6.59 5.35 6.62
N LEU A 54 6.60 5.08 7.91
CA LEU A 54 7.23 5.95 8.90
C LEU A 54 8.74 6.05 8.71
N LEU A 55 9.41 4.96 8.35
CA LEU A 55 10.83 4.96 8.01
C LEU A 55 11.10 5.82 6.77
N LEU A 56 10.27 5.72 5.71
CA LEU A 56 10.38 6.60 4.53
C LEU A 56 10.25 8.08 4.91
N LEU A 57 9.29 8.42 5.78
CA LEU A 57 9.12 9.80 6.27
C LEU A 57 10.33 10.26 7.10
N GLN A 58 10.90 9.39 7.94
CA GLN A 58 12.10 9.67 8.71
C GLN A 58 13.32 9.89 7.81
N ASP A 59 13.55 9.02 6.82
CA ASP A 59 14.69 9.10 5.92
C ASP A 59 14.70 10.41 5.11
N ASN A 60 13.50 11.00 4.94
CA ASN A 60 13.33 12.31 4.28
C ASN A 60 13.22 13.48 5.28
N GLY A 61 13.49 13.26 6.56
CA GLY A 61 13.53 14.31 7.58
C GLY A 61 12.18 14.92 7.94
N ILE A 62 11.07 14.25 7.59
CA ILE A 62 9.71 14.72 7.85
C ILE A 62 9.32 14.48 9.31
N ILE A 63 9.71 13.35 9.86
CA ILE A 63 9.55 12.97 11.28
C ILE A 63 10.86 12.36 11.79
N LYS A 64 10.93 12.12 13.10
CA LYS A 64 11.97 11.27 13.70
C LYS A 64 11.34 10.24 14.62
N LEU A 65 11.76 9.00 14.45
CA LEU A 65 11.34 7.88 15.29
C LEU A 65 12.28 7.68 16.45
N ALA A 66 11.79 7.04 17.51
CA ALA A 66 12.60 6.63 18.65
C ALA A 66 13.72 5.67 18.22
N ASP A 67 14.86 5.75 18.90
CA ASP A 67 15.99 4.86 18.63
C ASP A 67 15.56 3.39 18.78
N GLY A 68 15.81 2.60 17.74
CA GLY A 68 15.49 1.17 17.71
C GLY A 68 14.05 0.79 17.35
N ALA A 69 13.18 1.74 16.99
CA ALA A 69 11.81 1.45 16.54
C ALA A 69 11.80 0.53 15.29
N GLY A 70 12.64 0.84 14.28
CA GLY A 70 12.92 -0.03 13.14
C GLY A 70 11.65 -0.53 12.41
N ILE A 71 11.68 -1.80 12.00
CA ILE A 71 10.63 -2.45 11.19
C ILE A 71 9.31 -2.72 11.95
N THR A 72 9.22 -2.35 13.20
CA THR A 72 8.01 -2.46 14.03
C THR A 72 7.52 -1.09 14.51
N ALA A 73 8.05 0.00 13.93
CA ALA A 73 7.66 1.37 14.27
C ALA A 73 6.16 1.60 14.07
N THR A 74 5.58 2.35 14.99
CA THR A 74 4.21 2.85 14.93
C THR A 74 4.22 4.37 15.06
N LYS A 75 3.12 5.04 14.77
CA LYS A 75 3.01 6.51 14.98
C LYS A 75 3.32 6.95 16.43
N ASN A 76 3.20 6.03 17.41
CA ASN A 76 3.51 6.31 18.80
C ASN A 76 5.03 6.41 19.06
N ASP A 77 5.85 5.94 18.12
CA ASP A 77 7.31 6.01 18.19
C ASP A 77 7.87 7.33 17.63
N ILE A 78 7.02 8.24 17.15
CA ILE A 78 7.44 9.56 16.67
C ILE A 78 7.88 10.43 17.85
N VAL A 79 9.16 10.79 17.91
CA VAL A 79 9.77 11.61 18.97
C VAL A 79 10.03 13.05 18.55
N GLU A 80 10.18 13.34 17.25
CA GLU A 80 10.23 14.70 16.69
C GLU A 80 9.27 14.81 15.52
N ASN A 81 8.49 15.88 15.50
CA ASN A 81 7.48 16.18 14.48
C ASN A 81 7.52 17.68 14.13
N PRO A 82 8.55 18.14 13.43
CA PRO A 82 8.78 19.56 13.22
C PRO A 82 7.73 20.23 12.32
N TYR A 83 6.99 19.46 11.53
CA TYR A 83 6.00 19.97 10.58
C TYR A 83 4.55 19.83 11.08
N ASN A 84 4.34 19.40 12.32
CA ASN A 84 3.03 19.14 12.89
C ASN A 84 2.21 18.15 12.04
N VAL A 85 2.85 17.02 11.67
CA VAL A 85 2.22 15.96 10.88
C VAL A 85 1.25 15.17 11.75
N GLU A 86 0.04 14.94 11.24
CA GLU A 86 -0.94 13.99 11.74
C GLU A 86 -0.88 12.72 10.87
N ILE A 87 -0.54 11.59 11.45
CA ILE A 87 -0.55 10.29 10.77
C ILE A 87 -1.96 9.73 10.75
N VAL A 88 -2.49 9.55 9.53
CA VAL A 88 -3.83 8.99 9.27
C VAL A 88 -3.67 7.53 8.84
N GLU A 89 -3.81 6.61 9.78
CA GLU A 89 -3.74 5.17 9.50
C GLU A 89 -4.97 4.71 8.72
N THR A 90 -4.74 4.11 7.57
CA THR A 90 -5.79 3.69 6.64
C THR A 90 -5.44 2.32 6.06
N GLU A 91 -6.44 1.49 5.78
CA GLU A 91 -6.22 0.23 5.06
C GLU A 91 -5.53 0.51 3.73
N ALA A 92 -4.42 -0.21 3.45
CA ALA A 92 -3.51 0.10 2.36
C ALA A 92 -4.20 0.22 0.98
N ALA A 93 -5.15 -0.67 0.70
CA ALA A 93 -5.93 -0.66 -0.55
C ALA A 93 -6.85 0.59 -0.69
N GLN A 94 -7.16 1.27 0.41
CA GLN A 94 -8.04 2.46 0.40
C GLN A 94 -7.26 3.77 0.27
N ILE A 95 -5.95 3.78 0.52
CA ILE A 95 -5.17 5.02 0.52
C ILE A 95 -5.23 5.76 -0.82
N PRO A 96 -5.13 5.13 -1.99
CA PRO A 96 -5.28 5.85 -3.26
C PRO A 96 -6.64 6.57 -3.41
N ASN A 97 -7.70 6.01 -2.84
CA ASN A 97 -9.05 6.57 -2.93
C ASN A 97 -9.22 7.84 -2.10
N ILE A 98 -8.46 7.98 -1.00
CA ILE A 98 -8.50 9.15 -0.12
C ILE A 98 -7.37 10.15 -0.39
N LEU A 99 -6.54 9.93 -1.41
CA LEU A 99 -5.37 10.77 -1.69
C LEU A 99 -5.73 12.26 -1.78
N GLN A 100 -6.89 12.61 -2.37
CA GLN A 100 -7.33 13.99 -2.50
C GLN A 100 -7.95 14.57 -1.21
N ASP A 101 -8.16 13.75 -0.18
CA ASP A 101 -8.77 14.17 1.09
C ASP A 101 -7.71 14.47 2.17
N VAL A 102 -6.44 14.11 1.95
CA VAL A 102 -5.30 14.35 2.81
C VAL A 102 -4.28 15.26 2.14
N ASP A 103 -3.28 15.77 2.88
CA ASP A 103 -2.22 16.58 2.29
C ASP A 103 -1.24 15.73 1.51
N TYR A 104 -0.86 14.56 2.05
CA TYR A 104 0.02 13.57 1.43
C TYR A 104 -0.45 12.15 1.79
N ALA A 105 0.04 11.17 1.04
CA ALA A 105 -0.14 9.77 1.37
C ALA A 105 1.10 8.94 1.01
N VAL A 106 1.46 8.00 1.86
CA VAL A 106 2.45 6.96 1.54
C VAL A 106 1.71 5.74 1.01
N ILE A 107 1.99 5.36 -0.23
CA ILE A 107 1.25 4.33 -0.96
C ILE A 107 2.21 3.23 -1.41
N ASN A 108 1.82 1.98 -1.18
CA ASN A 108 2.51 0.81 -1.74
C ASN A 108 2.43 0.84 -3.28
N SER A 109 3.50 0.51 -3.97
CA SER A 109 3.57 0.62 -5.44
C SER A 109 2.51 -0.18 -6.17
N ASN A 110 2.18 -1.38 -5.71
CA ASN A 110 1.11 -2.19 -6.31
C ASN A 110 -0.25 -1.46 -6.30
N TYR A 111 -0.59 -0.78 -5.20
CA TYR A 111 -1.82 0.01 -5.12
C TYR A 111 -1.73 1.33 -5.90
N ALA A 112 -0.56 1.96 -5.94
CA ALA A 112 -0.32 3.15 -6.76
C ALA A 112 -0.50 2.82 -8.25
N ILE A 113 0.16 1.78 -8.76
CA ILE A 113 0.05 1.33 -10.15
C ILE A 113 -1.40 0.95 -10.48
N ASN A 114 -2.06 0.21 -9.60
CA ASN A 114 -3.46 -0.19 -9.79
C ASN A 114 -4.42 1.01 -9.84
N ALA A 115 -4.08 2.10 -9.17
CA ALA A 115 -4.80 3.38 -9.22
C ALA A 115 -4.40 4.29 -10.40
N GLY A 116 -3.49 3.83 -11.27
CA GLY A 116 -3.02 4.59 -12.44
C GLY A 116 -1.91 5.60 -12.14
N LEU A 117 -1.29 5.54 -10.96
CA LEU A 117 -0.12 6.33 -10.62
C LEU A 117 1.16 5.61 -11.05
N ASN A 118 2.17 6.37 -11.48
CA ASN A 118 3.51 5.86 -11.73
C ASN A 118 4.39 6.10 -10.49
N PRO A 119 4.83 5.05 -9.75
CA PRO A 119 5.63 5.22 -8.53
C PRO A 119 6.89 6.06 -8.69
N VAL A 120 7.56 5.97 -9.84
CA VAL A 120 8.79 6.74 -10.11
C VAL A 120 8.50 8.18 -10.51
N ALA A 121 7.47 8.39 -11.35
CA ALA A 121 7.19 9.71 -11.95
C ALA A 121 6.27 10.58 -11.07
N ASP A 122 5.33 9.98 -10.35
CA ASP A 122 4.27 10.72 -9.62
C ASP A 122 4.55 10.84 -8.12
N SER A 123 5.49 10.05 -7.56
CA SER A 123 5.85 10.21 -6.15
C SER A 123 6.74 11.44 -5.93
N LEU A 124 6.54 12.12 -4.80
CA LEU A 124 7.38 13.23 -4.36
C LEU A 124 8.69 12.74 -3.73
N VAL A 125 8.62 11.59 -3.08
CA VAL A 125 9.74 10.82 -2.53
C VAL A 125 9.44 9.35 -2.76
N ILE A 126 10.47 8.57 -3.04
CA ILE A 126 10.37 7.13 -3.23
C ILE A 126 11.46 6.43 -2.41
N GLU A 127 11.14 5.25 -1.92
CA GLU A 127 12.07 4.37 -1.24
C GLU A 127 13.23 3.97 -2.17
N GLY A 128 14.43 3.81 -1.63
CA GLY A 128 15.58 3.38 -2.42
C GLY A 128 15.41 1.96 -2.98
N SER A 129 16.02 1.69 -4.14
CA SER A 129 16.00 0.38 -4.81
C SER A 129 16.67 -0.76 -4.01
N ALA A 130 17.44 -0.44 -2.97
CA ALA A 130 18.01 -1.40 -2.03
C ALA A 130 17.06 -1.78 -0.89
N SER A 131 15.75 -1.62 -1.10
CA SER A 131 14.72 -1.97 -0.12
C SER A 131 14.85 -3.42 0.35
N ALA A 132 14.83 -3.63 1.66
CA ALA A 132 14.81 -4.96 2.28
C ALA A 132 13.47 -5.70 2.08
N TYR A 133 12.50 -5.05 1.44
CA TYR A 133 11.13 -5.52 1.28
C TYR A 133 10.92 -6.15 -0.11
N ALA A 134 11.68 -7.20 -0.42
CA ALA A 134 11.43 -7.99 -1.62
C ALA A 134 10.09 -8.72 -1.54
N ASN A 135 9.35 -8.71 -2.64
CA ASN A 135 8.15 -9.51 -2.82
C ASN A 135 8.53 -10.96 -3.03
N ILE A 136 7.91 -11.85 -2.25
CA ILE A 136 8.28 -13.26 -2.14
C ILE A 136 7.15 -14.17 -2.60
N LEU A 137 7.53 -15.35 -3.06
CA LEU A 137 6.66 -16.51 -3.10
C LEU A 137 6.59 -17.13 -1.69
N ALA A 138 5.40 -17.28 -1.15
CA ALA A 138 5.19 -17.90 0.15
C ALA A 138 4.27 -19.12 0.03
N VAL A 139 4.56 -20.14 0.84
CA VAL A 139 3.84 -21.40 0.87
C VAL A 139 3.53 -21.82 2.31
N LYS A 140 2.60 -22.75 2.47
CA LYS A 140 2.36 -23.41 3.76
C LYS A 140 3.61 -24.18 4.19
N GLU A 141 3.95 -24.10 5.48
CA GLU A 141 5.07 -24.84 6.08
C GLU A 141 4.98 -26.34 5.76
N GLY A 142 6.10 -26.87 5.28
CA GLY A 142 6.24 -28.27 4.84
C GLY A 142 6.02 -28.50 3.33
N ASN A 143 5.60 -27.48 2.57
CA ASN A 143 5.40 -27.57 1.12
C ASN A 143 6.57 -26.97 0.29
N GLU A 144 7.61 -26.47 0.95
CA GLU A 144 8.71 -25.71 0.33
C GLU A 144 9.44 -26.46 -0.78
N SER A 145 9.51 -27.79 -0.64
CA SER A 145 10.21 -28.68 -1.58
C SER A 145 9.25 -29.50 -2.44
N SER A 146 7.95 -29.16 -2.48
CA SER A 146 7.02 -29.89 -3.34
C SER A 146 7.35 -29.64 -4.83
N PRO A 147 7.20 -30.65 -5.71
CA PRO A 147 7.49 -30.48 -7.12
C PRO A 147 6.74 -29.31 -7.79
N LYS A 148 5.48 -29.05 -7.38
CA LYS A 148 4.70 -27.89 -7.84
C LYS A 148 5.36 -26.57 -7.46
N VAL A 149 5.82 -26.44 -6.22
CA VAL A 149 6.46 -25.22 -5.73
C VAL A 149 7.81 -25.01 -6.40
N LEU A 150 8.63 -26.05 -6.57
CA LEU A 150 9.91 -25.96 -7.29
C LEU A 150 9.72 -25.56 -8.76
N ALA A 151 8.72 -26.11 -9.45
CA ALA A 151 8.38 -25.71 -10.81
C ALA A 151 7.94 -24.24 -10.89
N LEU A 152 7.15 -23.77 -9.91
CA LEU A 152 6.68 -22.39 -9.83
C LEU A 152 7.84 -21.42 -9.56
N ILE A 153 8.79 -21.77 -8.67
CA ILE A 153 9.99 -20.97 -8.38
C ILE A 153 10.83 -20.84 -9.66
N ALA A 154 11.13 -21.95 -10.34
CA ALA A 154 11.94 -21.93 -11.55
C ALA A 154 11.35 -21.03 -12.63
N ALA A 155 10.03 -21.09 -12.81
CA ALA A 155 9.33 -20.25 -13.78
C ALA A 155 9.32 -18.76 -13.37
N LEU A 156 9.14 -18.44 -12.08
CA LEU A 156 9.22 -17.07 -11.55
C LEU A 156 10.62 -16.46 -11.67
N GLU A 157 11.67 -17.28 -11.51
CA GLU A 157 13.07 -16.85 -11.62
C GLU A 157 13.62 -16.93 -13.06
N SER A 158 12.75 -17.07 -14.05
CA SER A 158 13.15 -17.14 -15.46
C SER A 158 13.59 -15.81 -16.06
N GLN A 159 14.44 -15.89 -17.11
CA GLN A 159 14.81 -14.72 -17.89
C GLN A 159 13.59 -14.01 -18.50
N GLN A 160 12.55 -14.76 -18.91
CA GLN A 160 11.33 -14.19 -19.46
C GLN A 160 10.60 -13.29 -18.45
N VAL A 161 10.54 -13.70 -17.18
CA VAL A 161 9.95 -12.89 -16.10
C VAL A 161 10.79 -11.65 -15.83
N VAL A 162 12.12 -11.77 -15.77
CA VAL A 162 13.04 -10.63 -15.59
C VAL A 162 12.86 -9.61 -16.71
N ASP A 163 12.83 -10.06 -17.96
CA ASP A 163 12.66 -9.21 -19.12
C ASP A 163 11.29 -8.50 -19.09
N TYR A 164 10.22 -9.23 -18.78
CA TYR A 164 8.88 -8.67 -18.64
C TYR A 164 8.81 -7.57 -17.58
N ILE A 165 9.40 -7.80 -16.39
CA ILE A 165 9.45 -6.80 -15.32
C ILE A 165 10.15 -5.53 -15.80
N ASN A 166 11.32 -5.68 -16.41
CA ASN A 166 12.13 -4.55 -16.88
C ASN A 166 11.43 -3.75 -17.99
N GLU A 167 10.80 -4.45 -18.94
CA GLU A 167 10.12 -3.79 -20.07
C GLU A 167 8.82 -3.09 -19.66
N LYS A 168 8.06 -3.72 -18.73
CA LYS A 168 6.72 -3.24 -18.40
C LYS A 168 6.72 -2.12 -17.38
N TYR A 169 7.58 -2.20 -16.36
CA TYR A 169 7.44 -1.33 -15.19
C TYR A 169 8.46 -0.20 -15.12
N ASP A 170 9.43 -0.14 -16.05
CA ASP A 170 10.39 0.97 -16.19
C ASP A 170 10.97 1.48 -14.85
N GLY A 171 11.39 0.53 -14.00
CA GLY A 171 11.97 0.82 -12.67
C GLY A 171 10.97 1.01 -11.53
N SER A 172 9.66 1.04 -11.78
CA SER A 172 8.64 1.05 -10.72
C SER A 172 8.54 -0.29 -9.99
N VAL A 173 8.94 -1.37 -10.67
CA VAL A 173 9.14 -2.72 -10.14
C VAL A 173 10.50 -3.20 -10.62
N VAL A 174 11.31 -3.75 -9.73
CA VAL A 174 12.69 -4.15 -10.03
C VAL A 174 12.89 -5.61 -9.65
N SER A 175 13.32 -6.45 -10.62
CA SER A 175 13.65 -7.85 -10.34
C SER A 175 14.80 -7.97 -9.34
N THR A 176 14.71 -8.94 -8.44
CA THR A 176 15.80 -9.31 -7.51
C THR A 176 16.50 -10.60 -7.92
N VAL A 177 16.20 -11.13 -9.10
CA VAL A 177 16.78 -12.36 -9.61
C VAL A 177 18.11 -12.05 -10.30
N ASP A 178 19.22 -12.35 -9.62
CA ASP A 178 20.57 -12.07 -10.12
C ASP A 178 21.04 -13.03 -11.20
N THR A 179 20.54 -14.27 -11.17
CA THR A 179 20.93 -15.34 -12.12
C THR A 179 19.68 -16.02 -12.67
N PRO A 180 19.04 -15.42 -13.68
CA PRO A 180 17.83 -15.99 -14.26
C PRO A 180 18.04 -17.37 -14.88
N THR A 181 17.00 -18.19 -14.81
CA THR A 181 16.93 -19.54 -15.39
C THR A 181 16.25 -19.53 -16.76
N ASP A 182 16.15 -20.69 -17.38
CA ASP A 182 15.32 -20.92 -18.57
C ASP A 182 13.83 -21.18 -18.25
N GLY A 183 13.46 -21.08 -16.97
CA GLY A 183 12.09 -21.32 -16.46
C GLY A 183 11.84 -22.72 -15.93
N PHE A 184 12.85 -23.61 -15.96
CA PHE A 184 12.71 -25.00 -15.54
C PHE A 184 13.82 -25.42 -14.58
N ASP A 185 13.45 -26.20 -13.56
CA ASP A 185 14.39 -26.85 -12.63
C ASP A 185 14.65 -28.29 -13.06
N ALA A 186 15.91 -28.63 -13.30
CA ALA A 186 16.32 -29.95 -13.74
C ALA A 186 16.03 -31.07 -12.70
N THR A 187 15.74 -30.72 -11.46
CA THR A 187 15.39 -31.68 -10.38
C THR A 187 13.91 -32.01 -10.34
N VAL A 188 13.07 -31.28 -11.08
CA VAL A 188 11.62 -31.49 -11.15
C VAL A 188 11.29 -32.48 -12.28
N ASP A 189 10.49 -33.50 -11.95
CA ASP A 189 9.90 -34.40 -12.94
C ASP A 189 8.63 -33.76 -13.54
N TYR A 190 8.82 -33.00 -14.62
CA TYR A 190 7.74 -32.31 -15.32
C TYR A 190 6.75 -33.28 -16.00
N ASP A 191 7.19 -34.46 -16.37
CA ASP A 191 6.29 -35.47 -16.95
C ASP A 191 5.29 -35.99 -15.91
N ALA A 192 5.72 -36.10 -14.64
CA ALA A 192 4.84 -36.45 -13.53
C ALA A 192 3.86 -35.31 -13.17
N LEU A 193 4.20 -34.05 -13.45
CA LEU A 193 3.33 -32.89 -13.23
C LEU A 193 2.41 -32.57 -14.41
N ALA A 194 2.59 -33.20 -15.58
CA ALA A 194 1.81 -32.92 -16.76
C ALA A 194 0.32 -33.21 -16.54
N GLY A 195 -0.55 -32.23 -16.77
CA GLY A 195 -1.99 -32.26 -16.52
C GLY A 195 -2.38 -31.80 -15.11
N GLU A 196 -1.42 -31.53 -14.23
CA GLU A 196 -1.71 -30.98 -12.90
C GLU A 196 -2.02 -29.48 -12.96
N THR A 197 -2.67 -28.99 -11.91
CA THR A 197 -2.91 -27.57 -11.67
C THR A 197 -2.09 -27.10 -10.47
N ILE A 198 -1.39 -25.97 -10.63
CA ILE A 198 -0.79 -25.20 -9.54
C ILE A 198 -1.72 -24.00 -9.30
N SER A 199 -2.14 -23.78 -8.05
CA SER A 199 -3.01 -22.66 -7.68
C SER A 199 -2.24 -21.62 -6.87
N ILE A 200 -2.45 -20.33 -7.18
CA ILE A 200 -1.71 -19.25 -6.55
C ILE A 200 -2.58 -18.02 -6.30
N ALA A 201 -2.50 -17.48 -5.09
CA ALA A 201 -3.13 -16.21 -4.72
C ALA A 201 -2.16 -15.05 -4.98
N ALA A 202 -2.64 -13.96 -5.58
CA ALA A 202 -1.81 -12.80 -5.91
C ALA A 202 -2.59 -11.48 -5.84
N SER A 203 -1.87 -10.36 -5.67
CA SER A 203 -2.41 -9.03 -5.93
C SER A 203 -2.53 -8.78 -7.43
N PRO A 204 -3.43 -7.87 -7.89
CA PRO A 204 -3.66 -7.66 -9.32
C PRO A 204 -2.39 -7.25 -10.08
N THR A 205 -1.73 -6.18 -9.63
CA THR A 205 -0.56 -5.58 -10.27
C THR A 205 0.53 -5.37 -9.22
N PRO A 206 1.81 -5.68 -9.50
CA PRO A 206 2.33 -6.34 -10.70
C PRO A 206 2.20 -7.87 -10.67
N HIS A 207 1.83 -8.47 -9.54
CA HIS A 207 1.99 -9.88 -9.24
C HIS A 207 1.21 -10.81 -10.18
N ALA A 208 -0.11 -10.60 -10.35
CA ALA A 208 -0.90 -11.42 -11.27
C ALA A 208 -0.46 -11.22 -12.72
N GLU A 209 -0.01 -10.03 -13.10
CA GLU A 209 0.51 -9.76 -14.45
C GLU A 209 1.82 -10.51 -14.72
N ILE A 210 2.72 -10.58 -13.73
CA ILE A 210 3.94 -11.42 -13.80
C ILE A 210 3.58 -12.90 -13.88
N LEU A 211 2.58 -13.34 -13.13
CA LEU A 211 2.13 -14.72 -13.14
C LEU A 211 1.50 -15.15 -14.46
N GLU A 212 0.98 -14.24 -15.29
CA GLU A 212 0.55 -14.60 -16.65
C GLU A 212 1.74 -15.04 -17.52
N VAL A 213 2.94 -14.46 -17.35
CA VAL A 213 4.17 -14.94 -18.01
C VAL A 213 4.56 -16.33 -17.49
N VAL A 214 4.51 -16.52 -16.17
CA VAL A 214 4.78 -17.82 -15.53
C VAL A 214 3.82 -18.91 -16.03
N LYS A 215 2.56 -18.57 -16.23
CA LYS A 215 1.54 -19.47 -16.77
C LYS A 215 1.87 -19.96 -18.17
N GLU A 216 2.40 -19.08 -19.04
CA GLU A 216 2.85 -19.47 -20.39
C GLU A 216 4.04 -20.44 -20.30
N ILE A 217 5.01 -20.20 -19.42
CA ILE A 217 6.17 -21.09 -19.20
C ILE A 217 5.71 -22.47 -18.71
N LEU A 218 4.85 -22.54 -17.70
CA LEU A 218 4.35 -23.81 -17.15
C LEU A 218 3.50 -24.59 -18.17
N ALA A 219 2.77 -23.88 -19.04
CA ALA A 219 1.97 -24.49 -20.09
C ALA A 219 2.83 -25.26 -21.12
N GLU A 220 4.12 -24.93 -21.32
CA GLU A 220 5.05 -25.70 -22.15
C GLU A 220 5.25 -27.14 -21.64
N LYS A 221 5.03 -27.35 -20.33
CA LYS A 221 5.06 -28.66 -19.67
C LYS A 221 3.67 -29.24 -19.42
N ASN A 222 2.63 -28.68 -20.06
CA ASN A 222 1.25 -29.08 -19.85
C ASN A 222 0.80 -28.96 -18.38
N ILE A 223 1.29 -27.96 -17.65
CA ILE A 223 0.88 -27.62 -16.29
C ILE A 223 -0.01 -26.38 -16.34
N THR A 224 -1.14 -26.42 -15.65
CA THR A 224 -2.06 -25.27 -15.56
C THR A 224 -1.68 -24.42 -14.36
N LEU A 225 -1.54 -23.10 -14.52
CA LEU A 225 -1.46 -22.16 -13.42
C LEU A 225 -2.83 -21.48 -13.21
N ASP A 226 -3.46 -21.72 -12.06
CA ASP A 226 -4.72 -21.08 -11.62
C ASP A 226 -4.39 -19.87 -10.74
N ILE A 227 -4.54 -18.66 -11.29
CA ILE A 227 -4.21 -17.39 -10.65
C ILE A 227 -5.47 -16.82 -10.01
N GLN A 228 -5.51 -16.77 -8.68
CA GLN A 228 -6.61 -16.19 -7.90
C GLN A 228 -6.21 -14.80 -7.41
N VAL A 229 -6.93 -13.77 -7.88
CA VAL A 229 -6.58 -12.38 -7.62
C VAL A 229 -7.37 -11.82 -6.43
N TYR A 230 -6.65 -11.21 -5.48
CA TYR A 230 -7.21 -10.58 -4.28
C TYR A 230 -6.72 -9.13 -4.16
N ASN A 231 -7.62 -8.25 -3.68
CA ASN A 231 -7.33 -6.81 -3.55
C ASN A 231 -6.89 -6.39 -2.14
N ASP A 232 -6.75 -7.34 -1.22
CA ASP A 232 -6.33 -7.11 0.16
C ASP A 232 -5.11 -7.97 0.53
N TYR A 233 -4.52 -7.70 1.69
CA TYR A 233 -3.32 -8.39 2.18
C TYR A 233 -3.60 -9.49 3.21
N VAL A 234 -4.87 -9.80 3.51
CA VAL A 234 -5.27 -10.78 4.53
C VAL A 234 -5.66 -12.10 3.89
N VAL A 235 -6.58 -12.06 2.92
CA VAL A 235 -7.16 -13.26 2.29
C VAL A 235 -6.10 -14.15 1.62
N PRO A 236 -5.08 -13.62 0.89
CA PRO A 236 -4.07 -14.47 0.25
C PRO A 236 -3.29 -15.37 1.22
N ASN A 237 -3.10 -14.93 2.47
CA ASN A 237 -2.47 -15.77 3.50
C ASN A 237 -3.41 -16.83 4.05
N THR A 238 -4.68 -16.49 4.23
CA THR A 238 -5.70 -17.42 4.73
C THR A 238 -5.89 -18.59 3.78
N VAL A 239 -5.97 -18.33 2.47
CA VAL A 239 -6.20 -19.40 1.46
C VAL A 239 -4.96 -20.30 1.24
N VAL A 240 -3.75 -19.83 1.56
CA VAL A 240 -2.56 -20.69 1.62
C VAL A 240 -2.58 -21.55 2.89
N GLU A 241 -2.89 -20.93 4.03
CA GLU A 241 -2.88 -21.63 5.32
C GLU A 241 -3.91 -22.75 5.38
N ASP A 242 -5.11 -22.54 4.84
CA ASP A 242 -6.15 -23.56 4.79
C ASP A 242 -5.98 -24.57 3.63
N GLY A 243 -5.02 -24.34 2.73
CA GLY A 243 -4.71 -25.23 1.61
C GLY A 243 -5.65 -25.09 0.41
N THR A 244 -6.39 -23.98 0.32
CA THR A 244 -7.23 -23.68 -0.86
C THR A 244 -6.36 -23.39 -2.08
N VAL A 245 -5.18 -22.80 -1.90
CA VAL A 245 -4.17 -22.59 -2.93
C VAL A 245 -2.81 -23.12 -2.50
N ASP A 246 -1.94 -23.45 -3.46
CA ASP A 246 -0.61 -24.01 -3.21
C ASP A 246 0.36 -22.95 -2.67
N ALA A 247 0.22 -21.68 -3.11
CA ALA A 247 1.13 -20.59 -2.79
C ALA A 247 0.44 -19.23 -2.83
N ASN A 248 1.13 -18.19 -2.33
CA ASN A 248 0.79 -16.81 -2.68
C ASN A 248 2.02 -16.01 -3.11
N TYR A 249 1.76 -14.92 -3.86
CA TYR A 249 2.76 -14.00 -4.36
C TYR A 249 2.19 -12.57 -4.29
N PHE A 250 2.53 -11.82 -3.22
CA PHE A 250 2.03 -10.46 -2.99
C PHE A 250 2.70 -9.76 -1.81
N GLN A 251 3.58 -10.42 -1.06
CA GLN A 251 4.00 -9.98 0.26
C GLN A 251 5.52 -9.94 0.43
N HIS A 252 5.96 -9.25 1.50
CA HIS A 252 7.36 -9.10 1.87
C HIS A 252 7.75 -10.08 2.98
N LYS A 253 9.04 -10.47 3.04
CA LYS A 253 9.58 -11.12 4.22
C LYS A 253 9.47 -10.13 5.40
N PRO A 254 8.82 -10.46 6.58
CA PRO A 254 9.55 -11.29 7.53
C PRO A 254 8.72 -12.35 8.29
N HIS A 255 7.47 -12.64 7.97
CA HIS A 255 6.60 -13.42 8.87
C HIS A 255 6.15 -14.80 8.36
N ILE A 256 6.64 -15.27 7.21
CA ILE A 256 6.17 -16.47 6.52
C ILE A 256 7.34 -17.28 5.98
N VAL A 257 7.12 -18.56 5.65
CA VAL A 257 8.12 -19.37 4.94
C VAL A 257 8.24 -18.86 3.51
N SER A 258 9.28 -18.04 3.28
CA SER A 258 9.66 -17.54 1.96
C SER A 258 10.47 -18.59 1.23
N VAL A 259 10.10 -18.91 0.00
CA VAL A 259 10.83 -19.87 -0.84
C VAL A 259 11.60 -19.20 -1.98
N ALA A 260 11.19 -18.03 -2.44
CA ALA A 260 11.90 -17.23 -3.43
C ALA A 260 11.60 -15.74 -3.25
N ALA A 261 12.60 -14.88 -3.55
CA ALA A 261 12.45 -13.43 -3.62
C ALA A 261 12.51 -13.01 -5.09
N ILE A 262 11.48 -12.37 -5.61
CA ILE A 262 11.30 -12.18 -7.06
C ILE A 262 11.54 -10.73 -7.51
N HIS A 263 11.00 -9.74 -6.77
CA HIS A 263 11.14 -8.33 -7.12
C HIS A 263 10.97 -7.43 -5.91
N VAL A 264 11.33 -6.16 -6.04
CA VAL A 264 11.01 -5.09 -5.11
C VAL A 264 10.08 -4.08 -5.76
N GLU A 265 9.21 -3.51 -4.94
CA GLU A 265 8.33 -2.40 -5.29
C GLU A 265 8.59 -1.26 -4.30
N PRO A 266 9.30 -0.19 -4.68
CA PRO A 266 9.56 0.93 -3.78
C PRO A 266 8.27 1.61 -3.34
N MET A 267 8.10 1.84 -2.04
CA MET A 267 6.99 2.64 -1.50
C MET A 267 7.23 4.13 -1.77
N GLY A 268 6.19 4.88 -2.10
CA GLY A 268 6.30 6.30 -2.42
C GLY A 268 5.40 7.20 -1.58
N LEU A 269 5.84 8.45 -1.34
CA LEU A 269 5.03 9.55 -0.80
C LEU A 269 4.45 10.34 -1.96
N TYR A 270 3.14 10.45 -2.01
CA TYR A 270 2.39 11.14 -3.06
C TYR A 270 1.72 12.39 -2.53
N GLY A 271 1.62 13.41 -3.38
CA GLY A 271 0.88 14.63 -3.08
C GLY A 271 -0.64 14.43 -3.24
N GLY A 272 -1.39 14.84 -2.22
CA GLY A 272 -2.84 14.91 -2.25
C GLY A 272 -3.31 16.35 -2.44
N LYS A 273 -3.74 17.03 -1.36
CA LYS A 273 -4.01 18.48 -1.36
C LYS A 273 -2.75 19.31 -1.62
N GLN A 274 -1.59 18.80 -1.19
CA GLN A 274 -0.27 19.40 -1.45
C GLN A 274 0.39 18.65 -2.60
N THR A 275 0.81 19.35 -3.64
CA THR A 275 1.43 18.77 -4.84
C THR A 275 2.95 18.88 -4.86
N THR A 276 3.53 19.51 -3.85
CA THR A 276 4.99 19.67 -3.67
C THR A 276 5.35 19.43 -2.21
N LEU A 277 6.65 19.30 -1.90
CA LEU A 277 7.13 19.17 -0.52
C LEU A 277 7.25 20.53 0.21
N ASP A 278 6.79 21.63 -0.38
CA ASP A 278 6.97 22.97 0.20
C ASP A 278 6.36 23.10 1.60
N ALA A 279 5.21 22.47 1.84
CA ALA A 279 4.56 22.44 3.16
C ALA A 279 5.41 21.69 4.21
N LEU A 280 6.27 20.76 3.78
CA LEU A 280 7.18 19.98 4.62
C LEU A 280 8.60 20.56 4.65
N SER A 281 8.86 21.69 3.99
CA SER A 281 10.17 22.34 3.95
C SER A 281 10.18 23.78 4.46
N ALA A 282 9.03 24.33 4.77
CA ALA A 282 8.83 25.75 5.07
C ALA A 282 9.05 26.15 6.55
N LYS A 283 9.93 25.48 7.30
CA LYS A 283 10.29 25.93 8.67
C LYS A 283 11.78 26.08 8.87
#